data_ac6f127ee2f5f95cd2108001a83ba894
#
_entry.id   ac6f127ee2f5f95cd2108001a83ba894
#
_cell.length_a   1.000
_cell.length_b   1.000
_cell.length_c   1.000
_cell.angle_alpha   90.00
_cell.angle_beta   90.00
_cell.angle_gamma   90.00
#
_symmetry.space_group_name_H-M   'P 1'
#
loop_
_entity.id
_entity.type
_entity.pdbx_description
1 polymer ?
#
loop_
_entity_poly.entity_id
_entity_poly.type
_entity_poly.pdbx_seq_one_letter_code
_entity_poly.pdbx_strand_id
1 'polypeptide(L)'
;MNLWDATLNSKPVERASLRATEEVDVAIIGAGFTGLWSAFHLLSNKPDLKIAIIEKERVGFGASGRNGGWVSALYPSEMGADLVTPHLVQSIAEIGVFASKYAPDANFQKGGSLTIARNRGQLKRLKNNIGSATFLNQSETLSKVQLNGALGSLFTPDCATIHPGRFVRALADHVEQLGARIYEKSPALRNTDHKVSTPSGALIATTVISATEAFAKGSRERIPLYSLMVATEPIAEKLWDQIGLSNGESFAEASHLVTYGQRTGDNRLAVGGRGAPYLFGSLMRSAAENNSRIHDQIIAMVRTWFPPLANTHFTHRWGGAVSVTRDWQPFANFNQVTGEAKAGGYVGDGVTLSYLAAKTLADLILEKDSELTKLPFVNHTPPLWEPEPLRWLGVNSVVKLTDFADREEAATNQPSLLAKALSRVTGN
;
A
#
# COMPACT_ATOMS: atom_id res chain seq x y z
N MET A 1 18.04 2.41 -6.93
CA MET A 1 16.96 3.42 -7.15
C MET A 1 15.72 2.65 -7.54
N ASN A 2 14.55 2.93 -6.95
CA ASN A 2 13.30 2.28 -7.36
C ASN A 2 12.82 2.85 -8.72
N LEU A 3 11.94 2.11 -9.41
CA LEU A 3 11.41 2.53 -10.70
C LEU A 3 10.75 3.91 -10.64
N TRP A 4 9.93 4.13 -9.62
CA TRP A 4 9.12 5.35 -9.52
C TRP A 4 9.94 6.62 -9.30
N ASP A 5 11.11 6.50 -8.66
CA ASP A 5 12.07 7.61 -8.56
C ASP A 5 12.85 7.80 -9.86
N ALA A 6 13.16 6.70 -10.57
CA ALA A 6 13.90 6.75 -11.82
C ALA A 6 13.10 7.31 -13.00
N THR A 7 11.76 7.24 -12.92
CA THR A 7 10.83 7.65 -13.98
C THR A 7 10.04 8.92 -13.65
N LEU A 8 10.54 9.73 -12.71
CA LEU A 8 9.97 11.06 -12.46
C LEU A 8 10.23 11.98 -13.66
N ASN A 9 9.25 12.82 -14.01
CA ASN A 9 9.36 13.77 -15.11
C ASN A 9 10.27 14.96 -14.79
N SER A 10 10.47 15.26 -13.50
CA SER A 10 11.30 16.36 -13.04
C SER A 10 12.05 15.99 -11.76
N LYS A 11 13.13 16.72 -11.48
CA LYS A 11 13.82 16.60 -10.20
C LYS A 11 12.87 16.99 -9.07
N PRO A 12 12.77 16.19 -7.99
CA PRO A 12 11.93 16.54 -6.84
C PRO A 12 12.32 17.90 -6.25
N VAL A 13 11.31 18.65 -5.84
CA VAL A 13 11.52 19.89 -5.06
C VAL A 13 12.19 19.50 -3.74
N GLU A 14 13.28 20.16 -3.40
CA GLU A 14 13.93 20.01 -2.10
C GLU A 14 13.25 20.95 -1.09
N ARG A 15 12.68 20.38 -0.05
CA ARG A 15 12.04 21.13 1.04
C ARG A 15 13.03 21.36 2.18
N ALA A 16 12.95 22.53 2.79
CA ALA A 16 13.83 22.89 3.92
C ALA A 16 13.58 21.97 5.14
N SER A 17 14.58 21.80 5.98
CA SER A 17 14.40 21.19 7.29
C SER A 17 13.85 22.19 8.30
N LEU A 18 13.11 21.70 9.31
CA LEU A 18 12.63 22.51 10.43
C LEU A 18 13.82 22.97 11.28
N ARG A 19 14.01 24.29 11.40
CA ARG A 19 15.15 24.90 12.11
C ARG A 19 14.78 25.76 13.31
N ALA A 20 13.49 25.93 13.56
CA ALA A 20 12.99 26.73 14.66
C ALA A 20 11.84 26.04 15.39
N THR A 21 11.46 26.55 16.53
CA THR A 21 10.19 26.14 17.15
C THR A 21 9.05 26.93 16.52
N GLU A 22 8.02 26.24 16.08
CA GLU A 22 6.85 26.83 15.44
C GLU A 22 5.57 26.35 16.12
N GLU A 23 4.62 27.28 16.28
CA GLU A 23 3.28 26.99 16.76
C GLU A 23 2.33 26.80 15.58
N VAL A 24 1.61 25.69 15.58
CA VAL A 24 0.64 25.30 14.55
C VAL A 24 -0.61 24.71 15.19
N ASP A 25 -1.71 24.62 14.47
CA ASP A 25 -2.92 23.97 14.96
C ASP A 25 -2.75 22.44 14.89
N VAL A 26 -2.15 21.96 13.78
CA VAL A 26 -1.94 20.52 13.54
C VAL A 26 -0.49 20.26 13.13
N ALA A 27 0.20 19.41 13.88
CA ALA A 27 1.48 18.84 13.50
C ALA A 27 1.30 17.42 12.96
N ILE A 28 1.90 17.12 11.79
CA ILE A 28 1.81 15.80 11.17
C ILE A 28 3.21 15.19 11.07
N ILE A 29 3.36 13.95 11.55
CA ILE A 29 4.61 13.20 11.50
C ILE A 29 4.53 12.18 10.36
N GLY A 30 5.26 12.46 9.28
CA GLY A 30 5.33 11.63 8.06
C GLY A 30 4.64 12.27 6.86
N ALA A 31 5.38 12.43 5.76
CA ALA A 31 4.91 12.95 4.47
C ALA A 31 4.66 11.81 3.45
N GLY A 32 4.04 10.73 3.90
CA GLY A 32 3.44 9.70 3.06
C GLY A 32 1.97 10.04 2.73
N PHE A 33 1.28 9.12 2.05
CA PHE A 33 -0.13 9.33 1.70
C PHE A 33 -1.00 9.68 2.92
N THR A 34 -0.87 8.96 4.03
CA THR A 34 -1.69 9.23 5.23
C THR A 34 -1.54 10.67 5.72
N GLY A 35 -0.31 11.15 5.89
CA GLY A 35 -0.07 12.49 6.39
C GLY A 35 -0.50 13.57 5.40
N LEU A 36 -0.21 13.39 4.13
CA LEU A 36 -0.57 14.35 3.08
C LEU A 36 -2.09 14.42 2.87
N TRP A 37 -2.78 13.28 2.83
CA TRP A 37 -4.25 13.26 2.74
C TRP A 37 -4.91 13.84 3.99
N SER A 38 -4.33 13.63 5.18
CA SER A 38 -4.84 14.27 6.42
C SER A 38 -4.77 15.79 6.31
N ALA A 39 -3.64 16.34 5.86
CA ALA A 39 -3.51 17.77 5.63
C ALA A 39 -4.48 18.27 4.55
N PHE A 40 -4.61 17.55 3.43
CA PHE A 40 -5.54 17.87 2.36
C PHE A 40 -6.99 17.96 2.86
N HIS A 41 -7.48 16.93 3.56
CA HIS A 41 -8.86 16.93 4.04
C HIS A 41 -9.12 17.97 5.12
N LEU A 42 -8.16 18.20 6.03
CA LEU A 42 -8.27 19.24 7.04
C LEU A 42 -8.36 20.63 6.40
N LEU A 43 -7.44 20.98 5.49
CA LEU A 43 -7.41 22.28 4.83
C LEU A 43 -8.58 22.48 3.88
N SER A 44 -9.04 21.43 3.19
CA SER A 44 -10.23 21.50 2.34
C SER A 44 -11.51 21.82 3.14
N ASN A 45 -11.58 21.41 4.41
CA ASN A 45 -12.74 21.64 5.27
C ASN A 45 -12.59 22.90 6.17
N LYS A 46 -11.36 23.26 6.54
CA LYS A 46 -11.03 24.41 7.39
C LYS A 46 -9.74 25.05 6.87
N PRO A 47 -9.82 25.94 5.88
CA PRO A 47 -8.65 26.53 5.20
C PRO A 47 -7.74 27.38 6.11
N ASP A 48 -8.25 27.87 7.24
CA ASP A 48 -7.51 28.73 8.17
C ASP A 48 -6.57 27.96 9.10
N LEU A 49 -6.60 26.61 9.08
CA LEU A 49 -5.73 25.80 9.92
C LEU A 49 -4.26 25.99 9.53
N LYS A 50 -3.43 26.23 10.54
CA LYS A 50 -1.98 26.19 10.39
C LYS A 50 -1.50 24.76 10.53
N ILE A 51 -1.08 24.15 9.42
CA ILE A 51 -0.60 22.75 9.39
C ILE A 51 0.88 22.70 9.03
N ALA A 52 1.66 21.97 9.82
CA ALA A 52 3.04 21.63 9.49
C ALA A 52 3.25 20.11 9.47
N ILE A 53 3.94 19.63 8.45
CA ILE A 53 4.29 18.22 8.26
C ILE A 53 5.81 18.10 8.41
N ILE A 54 6.28 17.19 9.25
CA ILE A 54 7.70 16.83 9.32
C ILE A 54 7.93 15.43 8.76
N GLU A 55 8.96 15.31 7.93
CA GLU A 55 9.37 14.08 7.29
C GLU A 55 10.86 13.81 7.56
N LYS A 56 11.16 12.59 7.96
CA LYS A 56 12.52 12.19 8.30
C LYS A 56 13.47 12.24 7.10
N GLU A 57 13.01 11.78 5.95
CA GLU A 57 13.80 11.67 4.73
C GLU A 57 13.31 12.70 3.69
N ARG A 58 12.35 12.31 2.86
CA ARG A 58 11.71 13.12 1.82
C ARG A 58 10.27 12.67 1.60
N VAL A 59 9.46 13.51 1.00
CA VAL A 59 8.09 13.16 0.60
C VAL A 59 8.04 11.82 -0.13
N GLY A 60 7.15 10.94 0.31
CA GLY A 60 6.94 9.63 -0.29
C GLY A 60 8.10 8.64 -0.13
N PHE A 61 9.03 8.85 0.80
CA PHE A 61 10.17 7.95 1.00
C PHE A 61 9.74 6.52 1.34
N GLY A 62 8.70 6.35 2.15
CA GLY A 62 8.18 5.06 2.56
C GLY A 62 7.40 4.33 1.46
N ALA A 63 6.46 3.48 1.84
CA ALA A 63 5.62 2.70 0.94
C ALA A 63 4.86 3.57 -0.06
N SER A 64 4.51 4.81 0.28
CA SER A 64 3.77 5.74 -0.59
C SER A 64 4.45 6.01 -1.94
N GLY A 65 5.78 6.08 -1.99
CA GLY A 65 6.52 6.27 -3.24
C GLY A 65 7.16 4.98 -3.79
N ARG A 66 6.85 3.80 -3.23
CA ARG A 66 7.50 2.52 -3.59
C ARG A 66 6.52 1.38 -3.84
N ASN A 67 5.22 1.61 -3.60
CA ASN A 67 4.17 0.59 -3.73
C ASN A 67 3.96 0.13 -5.18
N GLY A 68 3.08 -0.86 -5.36
CA GLY A 68 2.77 -1.43 -6.67
C GLY A 68 1.91 -0.56 -7.58
N GLY A 69 1.52 0.63 -7.14
CA GLY A 69 0.69 1.55 -7.92
C GLY A 69 -0.77 1.10 -8.08
N TRP A 70 -1.28 0.31 -7.14
CA TRP A 70 -2.68 -0.09 -7.12
C TRP A 70 -3.50 0.86 -6.26
N VAL A 71 -4.63 1.31 -6.82
CA VAL A 71 -5.68 2.06 -6.13
C VAL A 71 -6.90 1.15 -6.07
N SER A 72 -7.00 0.34 -5.03
CA SER A 72 -7.95 -0.79 -4.94
C SER A 72 -8.98 -0.58 -3.83
N ALA A 73 -10.14 -1.21 -3.96
CA ALA A 73 -11.15 -1.30 -2.90
C ALA A 73 -10.94 -2.53 -1.99
N LEU A 74 -9.74 -3.12 -1.99
CA LEU A 74 -9.42 -4.23 -1.11
C LEU A 74 -9.34 -3.76 0.34
N TYR A 75 -10.05 -4.47 1.20
CA TYR A 75 -9.99 -4.28 2.65
C TYR A 75 -9.33 -5.51 3.27
N PRO A 76 -8.26 -5.35 4.07
CA PRO A 76 -7.44 -6.49 4.48
C PRO A 76 -8.05 -7.37 5.58
N SER A 77 -9.12 -6.91 6.21
CA SER A 77 -9.83 -7.64 7.28
C SER A 77 -11.23 -8.06 6.81
N GLU A 78 -11.69 -9.24 7.25
CA GLU A 78 -13.08 -9.64 7.04
C GLU A 78 -14.06 -8.86 7.95
N MET A 79 -13.56 -8.35 9.08
CA MET A 79 -14.37 -7.62 10.06
C MET A 79 -14.82 -6.28 9.51
N GLY A 80 -16.10 -6.15 9.17
CA GLY A 80 -16.71 -4.94 8.66
C GLY A 80 -16.35 -4.57 7.23
N ALA A 81 -15.83 -5.52 6.44
CA ALA A 81 -15.50 -5.30 5.04
C ALA A 81 -16.70 -4.81 4.22
N ASP A 82 -17.89 -5.31 4.49
CA ASP A 82 -19.14 -4.90 3.89
C ASP A 82 -19.47 -3.42 4.14
N LEU A 83 -19.14 -2.90 5.31
CA LEU A 83 -19.33 -1.50 5.68
C LEU A 83 -18.27 -0.58 5.08
N VAL A 84 -17.02 -1.06 4.95
CA VAL A 84 -15.88 -0.24 4.51
C VAL A 84 -15.74 -0.21 2.98
N THR A 85 -15.97 -1.32 2.31
CA THR A 85 -15.76 -1.46 0.85
C THR A 85 -16.50 -0.40 0.01
N PRO A 86 -17.75 -0.04 0.27
CA PRO A 86 -18.42 1.03 -0.48
C PRO A 86 -17.70 2.38 -0.40
N HIS A 87 -17.15 2.71 0.77
CA HIS A 87 -16.36 3.94 0.96
C HIS A 87 -15.00 3.88 0.27
N LEU A 88 -14.39 2.69 0.14
CA LEU A 88 -13.17 2.50 -0.65
C LEU A 88 -13.46 2.70 -2.15
N VAL A 89 -14.56 2.15 -2.66
CA VAL A 89 -14.99 2.35 -4.06
C VAL A 89 -15.18 3.84 -4.36
N GLN A 90 -15.85 4.56 -3.46
CA GLN A 90 -16.00 6.01 -3.57
C GLN A 90 -14.63 6.72 -3.51
N SER A 91 -13.74 6.30 -2.61
CA SER A 91 -12.39 6.87 -2.47
C SER A 91 -11.56 6.71 -3.74
N ILE A 92 -11.68 5.59 -4.48
CA ILE A 92 -11.02 5.41 -5.78
C ILE A 92 -11.48 6.48 -6.78
N ALA A 93 -12.78 6.76 -6.83
CA ALA A 93 -13.32 7.80 -7.72
C ALA A 93 -12.80 9.20 -7.33
N GLU A 94 -12.79 9.52 -6.03
CA GLU A 94 -12.28 10.80 -5.51
C GLU A 94 -10.77 10.97 -5.77
N ILE A 95 -9.97 9.90 -5.57
CA ILE A 95 -8.54 9.86 -5.93
C ILE A 95 -8.36 10.08 -7.44
N GLY A 96 -9.22 9.47 -8.28
CA GLY A 96 -9.19 9.66 -9.73
C GLY A 96 -9.47 11.11 -10.14
N VAL A 97 -10.44 11.76 -9.50
CA VAL A 97 -10.71 13.20 -9.71
C VAL A 97 -9.50 14.06 -9.32
N PHE A 98 -8.90 13.77 -8.15
CA PHE A 98 -7.68 14.46 -7.73
C PHE A 98 -6.53 14.23 -8.71
N ALA A 99 -6.30 12.98 -9.13
CA ALA A 99 -5.24 12.63 -10.07
C ALA A 99 -5.41 13.36 -11.42
N SER A 100 -6.61 13.36 -11.96
CA SER A 100 -6.91 14.07 -13.22
C SER A 100 -6.64 15.57 -13.13
N LYS A 101 -6.95 16.19 -12.01
CA LYS A 101 -6.86 17.65 -11.85
C LYS A 101 -5.46 18.13 -11.44
N TYR A 102 -4.81 17.43 -10.53
CA TYR A 102 -3.60 17.90 -9.88
C TYR A 102 -2.36 17.02 -10.12
N ALA A 103 -2.54 15.82 -10.65
CA ALA A 103 -1.47 14.87 -10.91
C ALA A 103 -1.66 14.13 -12.25
N PRO A 104 -1.92 14.81 -13.38
CA PRO A 104 -2.20 14.14 -14.67
C PRO A 104 -1.04 13.22 -15.10
N ASP A 105 0.19 13.59 -14.78
CA ASP A 105 1.39 12.78 -15.08
C ASP A 105 1.50 11.50 -14.26
N ALA A 106 0.66 11.33 -13.24
CA ALA A 106 0.64 10.09 -12.44
C ALA A 106 -0.05 8.91 -13.17
N ASN A 107 -0.59 9.12 -14.36
CA ASN A 107 -1.20 8.08 -15.21
C ASN A 107 -2.23 7.23 -14.47
N PHE A 108 -3.21 7.87 -13.82
CA PHE A 108 -4.30 7.16 -13.19
C PHE A 108 -5.19 6.50 -14.26
N GLN A 109 -5.34 5.17 -14.18
CA GLN A 109 -6.17 4.40 -15.12
C GLN A 109 -7.07 3.42 -14.36
N LYS A 110 -8.39 3.61 -14.43
CA LYS A 110 -9.39 2.72 -13.80
C LYS A 110 -9.70 1.54 -14.72
N GLY A 111 -8.77 0.59 -14.82
CA GLY A 111 -8.89 -0.63 -15.64
C GLY A 111 -9.47 -1.84 -14.93
N GLY A 112 -9.66 -1.76 -13.62
CA GLY A 112 -10.02 -2.90 -12.79
C GLY A 112 -8.85 -3.81 -12.43
N SER A 113 -9.15 -4.94 -11.82
CA SER A 113 -8.15 -5.94 -11.41
C SER A 113 -8.59 -7.35 -11.72
N LEU A 114 -7.64 -8.21 -12.09
CA LEU A 114 -7.82 -9.63 -12.36
C LEU A 114 -7.11 -10.45 -11.27
N THR A 115 -7.85 -11.32 -10.57
CA THR A 115 -7.24 -12.36 -9.72
C THR A 115 -7.31 -13.69 -10.46
N ILE A 116 -6.16 -14.21 -10.89
CA ILE A 116 -6.05 -15.28 -11.90
C ILE A 116 -5.72 -16.60 -11.22
N ALA A 117 -6.49 -17.63 -11.53
CA ALA A 117 -6.22 -19.00 -11.11
C ALA A 117 -5.38 -19.73 -12.16
N ARG A 118 -4.29 -20.41 -11.74
CA ARG A 118 -3.37 -21.17 -12.57
C ARG A 118 -3.40 -22.69 -12.28
N ASN A 119 -4.08 -23.09 -11.23
CA ASN A 119 -4.33 -24.49 -10.91
C ASN A 119 -5.78 -24.69 -10.46
N ARG A 120 -6.23 -25.94 -10.37
CA ARG A 120 -7.62 -26.26 -10.01
C ARG A 120 -7.94 -25.90 -8.56
N GLY A 121 -6.95 -25.93 -7.64
CA GLY A 121 -7.12 -25.50 -6.26
C GLY A 121 -7.47 -24.03 -6.16
N GLN A 122 -6.67 -23.18 -6.83
CA GLN A 122 -6.92 -21.74 -6.95
C GLN A 122 -8.26 -21.45 -7.63
N LEU A 123 -8.58 -22.14 -8.75
CA LEU A 123 -9.85 -21.95 -9.45
C LEU A 123 -11.07 -22.28 -8.57
N LYS A 124 -10.99 -23.37 -7.78
CA LYS A 124 -12.05 -23.73 -6.85
C LYS A 124 -12.22 -22.69 -5.75
N ARG A 125 -11.11 -22.15 -5.22
CA ARG A 125 -11.12 -21.08 -4.22
C ARG A 125 -11.76 -19.81 -4.76
N LEU A 126 -11.39 -19.38 -5.98
CA LEU A 126 -12.01 -18.21 -6.62
C LEU A 126 -13.52 -18.38 -6.80
N LYS A 127 -13.96 -19.53 -7.30
CA LYS A 127 -15.40 -19.80 -7.50
C LYS A 127 -16.20 -19.81 -6.19
N ASN A 128 -15.57 -20.14 -5.09
CA ASN A 128 -16.22 -20.12 -3.76
C ASN A 128 -16.28 -18.72 -3.14
N ASN A 129 -15.45 -17.78 -3.61
CA ASN A 129 -15.28 -16.45 -3.02
C ASN A 129 -15.50 -15.33 -4.08
N ILE A 130 -16.55 -15.44 -4.88
CA ILE A 130 -16.81 -14.46 -5.97
C ILE A 130 -17.10 -13.07 -5.40
N GLY A 131 -17.87 -12.97 -4.31
CA GLY A 131 -18.26 -11.68 -3.74
C GLY A 131 -18.96 -10.78 -4.76
N SER A 132 -18.52 -9.53 -4.85
CA SER A 132 -18.98 -8.55 -5.86
C SER A 132 -18.24 -8.62 -7.20
N ALA A 133 -17.23 -9.50 -7.32
CA ALA A 133 -16.45 -9.64 -8.55
C ALA A 133 -17.20 -10.47 -9.60
N THR A 134 -16.79 -10.35 -10.86
CA THR A 134 -17.30 -11.18 -11.97
C THR A 134 -16.33 -12.32 -12.23
N PHE A 135 -16.84 -13.55 -12.27
CA PHE A 135 -16.05 -14.70 -12.68
C PHE A 135 -15.91 -14.71 -14.21
N LEU A 136 -14.67 -14.75 -14.68
CA LEU A 136 -14.30 -14.91 -16.09
C LEU A 136 -13.76 -16.32 -16.30
N ASN A 137 -14.27 -17.00 -17.32
CA ASN A 137 -13.75 -18.30 -17.74
C ASN A 137 -12.34 -18.15 -18.39
N GLN A 138 -11.74 -19.26 -18.81
CA GLN A 138 -10.40 -19.26 -19.40
C GLN A 138 -10.30 -18.35 -20.64
N SER A 139 -11.24 -18.45 -21.57
CA SER A 139 -11.23 -17.64 -22.80
C SER A 139 -11.39 -16.16 -22.52
N GLU A 140 -12.33 -15.80 -21.63
CA GLU A 140 -12.55 -14.41 -21.18
C GLU A 140 -11.34 -13.86 -20.42
N THR A 141 -10.69 -14.67 -19.59
CA THR A 141 -9.46 -14.27 -18.90
C THR A 141 -8.33 -14.01 -19.89
N LEU A 142 -8.11 -14.94 -20.84
CA LEU A 142 -7.07 -14.81 -21.85
C LEU A 142 -7.32 -13.67 -22.84
N SER A 143 -8.56 -13.22 -23.03
CA SER A 143 -8.84 -12.01 -23.82
C SER A 143 -8.37 -10.73 -23.16
N LYS A 144 -8.17 -10.72 -21.83
CA LYS A 144 -7.66 -9.58 -21.06
C LYS A 144 -6.16 -9.67 -20.76
N VAL A 145 -5.70 -10.88 -20.43
CA VAL A 145 -4.28 -11.12 -20.10
C VAL A 145 -3.86 -12.52 -20.52
N GLN A 146 -2.83 -12.63 -21.36
CA GLN A 146 -2.28 -13.88 -21.87
C GLN A 146 -1.29 -14.50 -20.87
N LEU A 147 -1.78 -14.75 -19.65
CA LEU A 147 -0.97 -15.36 -18.60
C LEU A 147 -0.95 -16.88 -18.75
N ASN A 148 0.24 -17.45 -18.95
CA ASN A 148 0.43 -18.87 -19.19
C ASN A 148 -0.12 -19.73 -18.05
N GLY A 149 -0.94 -20.71 -18.39
CA GLY A 149 -1.60 -21.62 -17.45
C GLY A 149 -2.83 -21.03 -16.76
N ALA A 150 -3.34 -19.87 -17.19
CA ALA A 150 -4.58 -19.32 -16.66
C ALA A 150 -5.77 -20.24 -16.95
N LEU A 151 -6.58 -20.52 -15.93
CA LEU A 151 -7.78 -21.36 -15.99
C LEU A 151 -9.07 -20.56 -15.86
N GLY A 152 -8.98 -19.33 -15.39
CA GLY A 152 -10.06 -18.40 -15.15
C GLY A 152 -9.62 -17.33 -14.16
N SER A 153 -10.44 -16.30 -13.96
CA SER A 153 -10.14 -15.23 -13.03
C SER A 153 -11.40 -14.64 -12.39
N LEU A 154 -11.20 -13.89 -11.31
CA LEU A 154 -12.18 -12.91 -10.85
C LEU A 154 -11.76 -11.53 -11.35
N PHE A 155 -12.71 -10.80 -11.90
CA PHE A 155 -12.54 -9.40 -12.31
C PHE A 155 -13.35 -8.48 -11.42
N THR A 156 -12.71 -7.44 -10.88
CA THR A 156 -13.37 -6.32 -10.22
C THR A 156 -13.08 -5.02 -10.97
N PRO A 157 -14.11 -4.19 -11.25
CA PRO A 157 -13.90 -2.86 -11.84
C PRO A 157 -13.36 -1.85 -10.83
N ASP A 158 -13.35 -2.18 -9.53
CA ASP A 158 -13.04 -1.27 -8.44
C ASP A 158 -11.54 -1.30 -8.09
N CYS A 159 -10.75 -1.08 -9.14
CA CYS A 159 -9.32 -0.90 -9.04
C CYS A 159 -8.82 0.02 -10.16
N ALA A 160 -7.77 0.77 -9.85
CA ALA A 160 -7.04 1.58 -10.82
C ALA A 160 -5.53 1.36 -10.65
N THR A 161 -4.77 1.72 -11.67
CA THR A 161 -3.31 1.79 -11.62
C THR A 161 -2.85 3.25 -11.61
N ILE A 162 -1.70 3.52 -10.99
CA ILE A 162 -1.14 4.86 -10.87
C ILE A 162 0.39 4.80 -10.76
N HIS A 163 1.07 5.87 -11.16
CA HIS A 163 2.49 6.07 -10.84
C HIS A 163 2.65 6.70 -9.45
N PRO A 164 2.92 5.91 -8.39
CA PRO A 164 2.82 6.38 -7.01
C PRO A 164 3.84 7.48 -6.67
N GLY A 165 5.02 7.45 -7.27
CA GLY A 165 6.06 8.45 -7.03
C GLY A 165 5.68 9.84 -7.54
N ARG A 166 5.04 9.95 -8.70
CA ARG A 166 4.52 11.23 -9.24
C ARG A 166 3.33 11.69 -8.44
N PHE A 167 2.43 10.76 -8.11
CA PHE A 167 1.21 11.05 -7.39
C PHE A 167 1.46 11.62 -5.98
N VAL A 168 2.32 10.97 -5.18
CA VAL A 168 2.61 11.45 -3.82
C VAL A 168 3.28 12.83 -3.80
N ARG A 169 4.08 13.14 -4.82
CA ARG A 169 4.71 14.47 -4.97
C ARG A 169 3.71 15.54 -5.36
N ALA A 170 2.88 15.27 -6.35
CA ALA A 170 1.82 16.19 -6.75
C ALA A 170 0.83 16.47 -5.59
N LEU A 171 0.54 15.43 -4.78
CA LEU A 171 -0.26 15.63 -3.56
C LEU A 171 0.44 16.54 -2.56
N ALA A 172 1.75 16.38 -2.36
CA ALA A 172 2.51 17.26 -1.45
C ALA A 172 2.54 18.70 -1.95
N ASP A 173 2.81 18.89 -3.25
CA ASP A 173 2.82 20.24 -3.86
C ASP A 173 1.44 20.92 -3.74
N HIS A 174 0.36 20.15 -3.91
CA HIS A 174 -0.99 20.68 -3.76
C HIS A 174 -1.33 21.02 -2.29
N VAL A 175 -0.90 20.19 -1.35
CA VAL A 175 -1.08 20.44 0.10
C VAL A 175 -0.35 21.72 0.52
N GLU A 176 0.84 21.99 -0.03
CA GLU A 176 1.55 23.26 0.18
C GLU A 176 0.83 24.47 -0.43
N GLN A 177 0.22 24.29 -1.63
CA GLN A 177 -0.62 25.34 -2.24
C GLN A 177 -1.86 25.65 -1.37
N LEU A 178 -2.38 24.69 -0.63
CA LEU A 178 -3.47 24.90 0.34
C LEU A 178 -3.00 25.58 1.65
N GLY A 179 -1.69 25.79 1.84
CA GLY A 179 -1.13 26.52 2.98
C GLY A 179 -0.41 25.67 4.02
N ALA A 180 -0.30 24.36 3.85
CA ALA A 180 0.54 23.55 4.73
C ALA A 180 2.04 23.80 4.49
N ARG A 181 2.84 23.61 5.53
CA ARG A 181 4.32 23.62 5.44
C ARG A 181 4.85 22.20 5.56
N ILE A 182 5.75 21.81 4.68
CA ILE A 182 6.39 20.49 4.69
C ILE A 182 7.88 20.66 4.95
N TYR A 183 8.39 19.99 5.97
CA TYR A 183 9.80 20.00 6.36
C TYR A 183 10.39 18.60 6.16
N GLU A 184 11.30 18.47 5.19
CA GLU A 184 12.08 17.25 4.95
C GLU A 184 13.33 17.20 5.83
N LYS A 185 14.00 16.03 5.92
CA LYS A 185 15.20 15.82 6.78
C LYS A 185 14.97 16.29 8.23
N SER A 186 13.74 16.11 8.70
CA SER A 186 13.26 16.58 10.01
C SER A 186 12.66 15.41 10.81
N PRO A 187 13.51 14.45 11.27
CA PRO A 187 13.01 13.29 12.01
C PRO A 187 12.39 13.70 13.34
N ALA A 188 11.18 13.20 13.62
CA ALA A 188 10.60 13.28 14.96
C ALA A 188 11.44 12.44 15.94
N LEU A 189 11.97 13.09 16.97
CA LEU A 189 12.75 12.44 18.04
C LEU A 189 11.86 12.08 19.22
N ARG A 190 10.94 12.99 19.59
CA ARG A 190 10.03 12.85 20.70
C ARG A 190 8.71 13.56 20.40
N ASN A 191 7.61 12.92 20.78
CA ASN A 191 6.28 13.51 20.76
C ASN A 191 5.69 13.38 22.18
N THR A 192 5.56 14.50 22.88
CA THR A 192 5.00 14.57 24.24
C THR A 192 4.44 15.96 24.50
N ASP A 193 3.33 16.01 25.20
CA ASP A 193 2.73 17.26 25.70
C ASP A 193 2.56 18.31 24.58
N HIS A 194 1.90 17.92 23.49
CA HIS A 194 1.64 18.79 22.34
C HIS A 194 2.90 19.31 21.61
N LYS A 195 4.08 18.72 21.89
CA LYS A 195 5.35 19.12 21.29
C LYS A 195 6.02 17.97 20.55
N VAL A 196 6.27 18.16 19.27
CA VAL A 196 7.06 17.26 18.42
C VAL A 196 8.45 17.85 18.21
N SER A 197 9.46 17.24 18.82
CA SER A 197 10.85 17.70 18.75
C SER A 197 11.58 17.06 17.57
N THR A 198 12.44 17.85 16.91
CA THR A 198 13.39 17.40 15.87
C THR A 198 14.82 17.78 16.31
N PRO A 199 15.88 17.38 15.59
CA PRO A 199 17.24 17.78 15.94
C PRO A 199 17.50 19.29 15.96
N SER A 200 16.74 20.07 15.18
CA SER A 200 17.03 21.50 14.97
C SER A 200 15.85 22.42 15.25
N GLY A 201 14.70 21.90 15.69
CA GLY A 201 13.52 22.68 15.99
C GLY A 201 12.43 21.83 16.63
N ALA A 202 11.25 22.41 16.77
CA ALA A 202 10.08 21.70 17.28
C ALA A 202 8.78 22.25 16.68
N LEU A 203 7.74 21.43 16.64
CA LEU A 203 6.37 21.88 16.41
C LEU A 203 5.61 21.79 17.74
N ILE A 204 4.90 22.85 18.09
CA ILE A 204 3.95 22.89 19.19
C ILE A 204 2.56 22.93 18.55
N ALA A 205 1.69 21.96 18.86
CA ALA A 205 0.41 21.84 18.19
C ALA A 205 -0.67 21.31 19.14
N THR A 206 -1.90 21.80 18.99
CA THR A 206 -3.05 21.24 19.72
C THR A 206 -3.40 19.83 19.27
N THR A 207 -3.16 19.52 17.99
CA THR A 207 -3.35 18.18 17.43
C THR A 207 -2.06 17.65 16.80
N VAL A 208 -1.69 16.41 17.12
CA VAL A 208 -0.54 15.73 16.52
C VAL A 208 -0.99 14.44 15.82
N ILE A 209 -0.78 14.37 14.51
CA ILE A 209 -1.11 13.19 13.70
C ILE A 209 0.15 12.35 13.46
N SER A 210 0.16 11.11 13.94
CA SER A 210 1.21 10.12 13.66
C SER A 210 0.87 9.30 12.41
N ALA A 211 1.52 9.61 11.29
CA ALA A 211 1.33 8.99 9.97
C ALA A 211 2.57 8.20 9.50
N THR A 212 3.22 7.48 10.43
CA THR A 212 4.53 6.85 10.21
C THR A 212 4.51 5.40 9.75
N GLU A 213 3.34 4.78 9.70
CA GLU A 213 3.12 3.41 9.21
C GLU A 213 4.19 2.40 9.72
N ALA A 214 4.87 1.70 8.82
CA ALA A 214 5.90 0.73 9.15
C ALA A 214 7.10 1.32 9.92
N PHE A 215 7.27 2.63 9.91
CA PHE A 215 8.37 3.32 10.61
C PHE A 215 8.06 3.69 12.06
N ALA A 216 6.87 3.36 12.58
CA ALA A 216 6.54 3.55 13.98
C ALA A 216 7.46 2.70 14.87
N LYS A 217 8.14 3.37 15.82
CA LYS A 217 9.08 2.72 16.73
C LYS A 217 8.44 2.40 18.07
N GLY A 218 8.92 1.32 18.71
CA GLY A 218 8.59 0.99 20.10
C GLY A 218 7.20 0.40 20.34
N SER A 219 6.33 0.35 19.35
CA SER A 219 5.01 -0.25 19.45
C SER A 219 5.01 -1.70 18.93
N ARG A 220 4.25 -2.56 19.61
CA ARG A 220 3.91 -3.91 19.13
C ARG A 220 2.52 -3.98 18.47
N GLU A 221 1.87 -2.84 18.24
CA GLU A 221 0.58 -2.79 17.54
C GLU A 221 0.70 -3.25 16.08
N ARG A 222 1.87 -3.06 15.48
CA ARG A 222 2.15 -3.41 14.07
C ARG A 222 3.60 -3.79 13.86
N ILE A 223 3.85 -4.57 12.83
CA ILE A 223 5.19 -5.01 12.42
C ILE A 223 5.48 -4.61 10.98
N PRO A 224 6.74 -4.31 10.62
CA PRO A 224 7.13 -4.10 9.23
C PRO A 224 7.30 -5.44 8.52
N LEU A 225 6.58 -5.65 7.43
CA LEU A 225 6.84 -6.72 6.47
C LEU A 225 7.28 -6.12 5.15
N TYR A 226 8.17 -6.82 4.44
CA TYR A 226 8.67 -6.32 3.17
C TYR A 226 7.88 -6.91 2.00
N SER A 227 7.55 -6.04 1.04
CA SER A 227 7.14 -6.42 -0.30
C SER A 227 8.21 -6.00 -1.28
N LEU A 228 8.63 -6.92 -2.15
CA LEU A 228 9.70 -6.68 -3.13
C LEU A 228 9.11 -6.61 -4.53
N MET A 229 9.70 -5.77 -5.36
CA MET A 229 9.25 -5.53 -6.72
C MET A 229 10.38 -5.58 -7.73
N VAL A 230 10.02 -5.93 -8.94
CA VAL A 230 10.86 -5.85 -10.12
C VAL A 230 10.13 -5.12 -11.24
N ALA A 231 10.87 -4.49 -12.14
CA ALA A 231 10.28 -3.95 -13.35
C ALA A 231 11.19 -4.21 -14.57
N THR A 232 10.57 -4.45 -15.70
CA THR A 232 11.25 -4.63 -16.97
C THR A 232 11.81 -3.30 -17.50
N GLU A 233 12.62 -3.36 -18.53
CA GLU A 233 12.78 -2.27 -19.49
C GLU A 233 11.45 -1.95 -20.16
N PRO A 234 11.27 -0.80 -20.83
CA PRO A 234 10.07 -0.55 -21.65
C PRO A 234 9.87 -1.67 -22.67
N ILE A 235 8.66 -2.21 -22.70
CA ILE A 235 8.28 -3.31 -23.59
C ILE A 235 7.63 -2.71 -24.84
N ALA A 236 8.02 -3.20 -26.03
CA ALA A 236 7.43 -2.78 -27.30
C ALA A 236 5.94 -3.15 -27.37
N GLU A 237 5.10 -2.33 -28.00
CA GLU A 237 3.65 -2.57 -28.14
C GLU A 237 3.36 -3.95 -28.74
N LYS A 238 4.12 -4.38 -29.74
CA LYS A 238 3.98 -5.74 -30.34
C LYS A 238 4.09 -6.89 -29.33
N LEU A 239 4.85 -6.72 -28.25
CA LEU A 239 4.91 -7.70 -27.14
C LEU A 239 3.73 -7.51 -26.20
N TRP A 240 3.28 -6.26 -25.97
CA TRP A 240 2.07 -6.00 -25.19
C TRP A 240 0.83 -6.60 -25.84
N ASP A 241 0.73 -6.62 -27.19
CA ASP A 241 -0.34 -7.32 -27.91
C ASP A 241 -0.39 -8.82 -27.58
N GLN A 242 0.77 -9.43 -27.22
CA GLN A 242 0.87 -10.82 -26.81
C GLN A 242 0.65 -11.03 -25.31
N ILE A 243 0.69 -9.97 -24.49
CA ILE A 243 0.51 -10.04 -23.03
C ILE A 243 -0.91 -9.62 -22.64
N GLY A 244 -1.47 -8.62 -23.29
CA GLY A 244 -2.74 -8.00 -22.93
C GLY A 244 -2.56 -6.82 -21.95
N LEU A 245 -3.48 -6.67 -20.98
CA LEU A 245 -3.53 -5.55 -20.02
C LEU A 245 -3.65 -4.19 -20.72
N SER A 246 -4.47 -4.13 -21.77
CA SER A 246 -4.55 -2.96 -22.67
C SER A 246 -5.38 -1.81 -22.10
N ASN A 247 -6.23 -2.09 -21.09
CA ASN A 247 -7.12 -1.09 -20.50
C ASN A 247 -6.65 -0.57 -19.14
N GLY A 248 -5.38 -0.81 -18.78
CA GLY A 248 -4.85 -0.42 -17.48
C GLY A 248 -5.27 -1.36 -16.35
N GLU A 249 -5.60 -2.62 -16.67
CA GLU A 249 -5.88 -3.63 -15.66
C GLU A 249 -4.64 -3.90 -14.82
N SER A 250 -4.85 -4.06 -13.52
CA SER A 250 -3.89 -4.72 -12.65
C SER A 250 -4.20 -6.22 -12.57
N PHE A 251 -3.24 -7.02 -12.13
CA PHE A 251 -3.44 -8.46 -11.99
C PHE A 251 -2.70 -9.06 -10.81
N ALA A 252 -3.25 -10.12 -10.26
CA ALA A 252 -2.66 -10.96 -9.22
C ALA A 252 -2.84 -12.43 -9.56
N GLU A 253 -1.93 -13.30 -9.13
CA GLU A 253 -2.21 -14.74 -9.07
C GLU A 253 -3.02 -15.04 -7.81
N ALA A 254 -3.95 -15.98 -7.89
CA ALA A 254 -4.74 -16.46 -6.75
C ALA A 254 -3.91 -17.38 -5.82
N SER A 255 -2.63 -17.09 -5.63
CA SER A 255 -1.74 -17.77 -4.70
C SER A 255 -1.96 -17.28 -3.27
N HIS A 256 -1.56 -18.06 -2.27
CA HIS A 256 -1.60 -17.67 -0.87
C HIS A 256 -0.51 -16.63 -0.55
N LEU A 257 0.68 -16.76 -1.16
CA LEU A 257 1.67 -15.68 -1.18
C LEU A 257 1.28 -14.66 -2.26
N VAL A 258 0.86 -13.50 -1.81
CA VAL A 258 0.38 -12.44 -2.71
C VAL A 258 1.44 -12.05 -3.73
N THR A 259 1.07 -12.14 -5.00
CA THR A 259 1.82 -11.64 -6.15
C THR A 259 0.91 -10.72 -6.94
N TYR A 260 1.44 -9.64 -7.47
CA TYR A 260 0.63 -8.63 -8.15
C TYR A 260 1.46 -7.90 -9.19
N GLY A 261 0.81 -7.35 -10.21
CA GLY A 261 1.49 -6.61 -11.25
C GLY A 261 0.59 -5.66 -12.01
N GLN A 262 1.23 -4.80 -12.79
CA GLN A 262 0.57 -3.86 -13.69
C GLN A 262 1.46 -3.50 -14.89
N ARG A 263 0.84 -3.06 -15.97
CA ARG A 263 1.50 -2.29 -17.03
C ARG A 263 1.64 -0.85 -16.57
N THR A 264 2.85 -0.31 -16.61
CA THR A 264 3.11 1.10 -16.24
C THR A 264 2.83 2.03 -17.42
N GLY A 265 2.63 3.32 -17.14
CA GLY A 265 2.38 4.32 -18.18
C GLY A 265 3.55 4.54 -19.16
N ASP A 266 4.76 4.06 -18.83
CA ASP A 266 5.94 4.04 -19.72
C ASP A 266 6.20 2.64 -20.30
N ASN A 267 5.15 1.82 -20.43
CA ASN A 267 5.17 0.50 -21.08
C ASN A 267 6.09 -0.54 -20.44
N ARG A 268 6.26 -0.53 -19.13
CA ARG A 268 6.98 -1.59 -18.41
C ARG A 268 5.99 -2.53 -17.72
N LEU A 269 6.42 -3.75 -17.47
CA LEU A 269 5.74 -4.65 -16.56
C LEU A 269 6.38 -4.52 -15.18
N ALA A 270 5.64 -3.99 -14.22
CA ALA A 270 6.02 -3.93 -12.81
C ALA A 270 5.31 -5.03 -12.04
N VAL A 271 6.06 -5.89 -11.35
CA VAL A 271 5.52 -7.04 -10.60
C VAL A 271 6.11 -7.06 -9.20
N GLY A 272 5.25 -7.26 -8.22
CA GLY A 272 5.61 -7.39 -6.82
C GLY A 272 5.14 -8.69 -6.20
N GLY A 273 5.71 -9.02 -5.05
CA GLY A 273 5.32 -10.17 -4.26
C GLY A 273 5.77 -10.04 -2.81
N ARG A 274 5.06 -10.75 -1.95
CA ARG A 274 5.45 -10.94 -0.56
C ARG A 274 6.36 -12.18 -0.45
N GLY A 275 6.89 -12.43 0.74
CA GLY A 275 7.75 -13.58 1.00
C GLY A 275 9.13 -13.20 1.53
N ALA A 276 9.42 -11.90 1.66
CA ALA A 276 10.60 -11.47 2.38
C ALA A 276 10.47 -11.78 3.88
N PRO A 277 11.52 -12.27 4.54
CA PRO A 277 11.47 -12.65 5.94
C PRO A 277 11.30 -11.43 6.84
N TYR A 278 10.51 -11.57 7.90
CA TYR A 278 10.47 -10.61 8.99
C TYR A 278 11.81 -10.61 9.73
N LEU A 279 12.35 -9.42 9.97
CA LEU A 279 13.61 -9.28 10.70
C LEU A 279 13.36 -9.17 12.21
N PHE A 280 14.19 -9.89 13.00
CA PHE A 280 14.10 -9.90 14.45
C PHE A 280 14.05 -8.49 15.05
N GLY A 281 13.13 -8.27 16.00
CA GLY A 281 12.98 -6.97 16.66
C GLY A 281 12.38 -5.89 15.79
N SER A 282 11.65 -6.22 14.71
CA SER A 282 11.11 -5.25 13.74
C SER A 282 12.20 -4.36 13.12
N LEU A 283 13.41 -4.88 12.97
CA LEU A 283 14.51 -4.14 12.38
C LEU A 283 14.21 -3.83 10.90
N MET A 284 14.44 -2.59 10.52
CA MET A 284 14.36 -2.16 9.13
C MET A 284 15.75 -1.98 8.57
N ARG A 285 16.07 -2.69 7.48
CA ARG A 285 17.37 -2.66 6.81
C ARG A 285 17.19 -2.58 5.31
N SER A 286 17.98 -1.74 4.65
CA SER A 286 18.00 -1.63 3.19
C SER A 286 18.36 -2.95 2.48
N ALA A 287 19.12 -3.82 3.13
CA ALA A 287 19.42 -5.15 2.62
C ALA A 287 18.19 -6.03 2.45
N ALA A 288 17.14 -5.84 3.26
CA ALA A 288 15.87 -6.58 3.11
C ALA A 288 15.08 -6.09 1.88
N GLU A 289 15.19 -4.82 1.54
CA GLU A 289 14.57 -4.22 0.33
C GLU A 289 15.31 -4.63 -0.95
N ASN A 290 16.58 -5.04 -0.85
CA ASN A 290 17.45 -5.39 -1.96
C ASN A 290 17.80 -6.89 -1.97
N ASN A 291 16.92 -7.76 -1.52
CA ASN A 291 17.12 -9.20 -1.48
C ASN A 291 17.12 -9.79 -2.89
N SER A 292 18.32 -10.01 -3.45
CA SER A 292 18.52 -10.49 -4.83
C SER A 292 17.82 -11.83 -5.08
N ARG A 293 17.87 -12.76 -4.12
CA ARG A 293 17.24 -14.08 -4.25
C ARG A 293 15.73 -13.98 -4.48
N ILE A 294 15.06 -13.12 -3.73
CA ILE A 294 13.60 -12.94 -3.89
C ILE A 294 13.29 -12.22 -5.20
N HIS A 295 14.06 -11.20 -5.57
CA HIS A 295 13.91 -10.55 -6.86
C HIS A 295 14.08 -11.53 -8.03
N ASP A 296 15.10 -12.42 -7.97
CA ASP A 296 15.32 -13.44 -9.00
C ASP A 296 14.18 -14.46 -9.06
N GLN A 297 13.56 -14.81 -7.92
CA GLN A 297 12.37 -15.65 -7.87
C GLN A 297 11.16 -14.97 -8.54
N ILE A 298 10.94 -13.67 -8.30
CA ILE A 298 9.88 -12.90 -8.97
C ILE A 298 10.14 -12.84 -10.47
N ILE A 299 11.38 -12.59 -10.92
CA ILE A 299 11.75 -12.57 -12.35
C ILE A 299 11.50 -13.92 -13.02
N ALA A 300 11.91 -15.02 -12.38
CA ALA A 300 11.68 -16.36 -12.88
C ALA A 300 10.17 -16.66 -13.02
N MET A 301 9.37 -16.25 -12.04
CA MET A 301 7.92 -16.37 -12.06
C MET A 301 7.30 -15.58 -13.23
N VAL A 302 7.70 -14.31 -13.42
CA VAL A 302 7.22 -13.47 -14.54
C VAL A 302 7.53 -14.11 -15.90
N ARG A 303 8.71 -14.67 -16.08
CA ARG A 303 9.09 -15.36 -17.31
C ARG A 303 8.27 -16.62 -17.54
N THR A 304 7.83 -17.29 -16.48
CA THR A 304 6.90 -18.42 -16.57
C THR A 304 5.49 -17.97 -16.93
N TRP A 305 5.05 -16.84 -16.37
CA TRP A 305 3.74 -16.26 -16.66
C TRP A 305 3.63 -15.74 -18.09
N PHE A 306 4.68 -15.07 -18.56
CA PHE A 306 4.74 -14.41 -19.86
C PHE A 306 5.95 -14.88 -20.66
N PRO A 307 5.89 -16.06 -21.34
CA PRO A 307 6.99 -16.57 -22.14
C PRO A 307 7.55 -15.58 -23.19
N PRO A 308 6.75 -14.68 -23.80
CA PRO A 308 7.28 -13.64 -24.68
C PRO A 308 8.31 -12.73 -24.03
N LEU A 309 8.36 -12.64 -22.70
CA LEU A 309 9.33 -11.84 -21.93
C LEU A 309 10.60 -12.61 -21.53
N ALA A 310 10.84 -13.81 -22.07
CA ALA A 310 11.99 -14.65 -21.70
C ALA A 310 13.34 -13.89 -21.79
N ASN A 311 13.51 -13.06 -22.81
CA ASN A 311 14.72 -12.29 -23.08
C ASN A 311 14.64 -10.83 -22.66
N THR A 312 13.53 -10.39 -22.03
CA THR A 312 13.36 -9.01 -21.57
C THR A 312 14.25 -8.76 -20.34
N HIS A 313 14.90 -7.60 -20.31
CA HIS A 313 15.72 -7.20 -19.18
C HIS A 313 14.88 -6.60 -18.06
N PHE A 314 15.20 -6.99 -16.81
CA PHE A 314 14.65 -6.38 -15.61
C PHE A 314 15.63 -5.33 -15.10
N THR A 315 15.27 -4.07 -15.31
CA THR A 315 16.15 -2.93 -15.08
C THR A 315 16.04 -2.36 -13.67
N HIS A 316 14.95 -2.66 -12.95
CA HIS A 316 14.73 -2.16 -11.60
C HIS A 316 14.35 -3.29 -10.64
N ARG A 317 14.93 -3.20 -9.44
CA ARG A 317 14.68 -4.09 -8.30
C ARG A 317 14.61 -3.23 -7.06
N TRP A 318 13.54 -3.33 -6.29
CA TRP A 318 13.38 -2.55 -5.05
C TRP A 318 12.42 -3.25 -4.10
N GLY A 319 12.27 -2.70 -2.93
CA GLY A 319 11.29 -3.12 -1.95
C GLY A 319 10.82 -1.97 -1.09
N GLY A 320 9.82 -2.22 -0.29
CA GLY A 320 9.29 -1.32 0.71
C GLY A 320 8.69 -2.08 1.87
N ALA A 321 8.77 -1.49 3.05
CA ALA A 321 8.10 -2.03 4.22
C ALA A 321 6.65 -1.56 4.27
N VAL A 322 5.75 -2.49 4.50
CA VAL A 322 4.34 -2.26 4.80
C VAL A 322 4.07 -2.64 6.25
N SER A 323 3.15 -1.97 6.93
CA SER A 323 2.82 -2.31 8.30
C SER A 323 1.67 -3.30 8.36
N VAL A 324 1.78 -4.27 9.27
CA VAL A 324 0.78 -5.31 9.49
C VAL A 324 0.38 -5.33 10.95
N THR A 325 -0.90 -5.14 11.24
CA THR A 325 -1.54 -5.35 12.53
C THR A 325 -1.74 -6.84 12.78
N ARG A 326 -1.87 -7.26 14.06
CA ARG A 326 -1.99 -8.68 14.40
C ARG A 326 -3.28 -9.32 13.89
N ASP A 327 -4.33 -8.52 13.81
CA ASP A 327 -5.69 -8.89 13.37
C ASP A 327 -6.02 -8.40 11.94
N TRP A 328 -5.02 -7.89 11.22
CA TRP A 328 -5.16 -7.35 9.86
C TRP A 328 -6.10 -6.14 9.75
N GLN A 329 -6.65 -5.64 10.86
CA GLN A 329 -7.56 -4.51 10.89
C GLN A 329 -6.76 -3.19 10.82
N PRO A 330 -7.09 -2.28 9.88
CA PRO A 330 -6.60 -0.91 9.91
C PRO A 330 -7.14 -0.14 11.12
N PHE A 331 -6.58 1.03 11.37
CA PHE A 331 -7.07 1.92 12.42
C PHE A 331 -6.98 3.41 12.02
N ALA A 332 -7.92 4.20 12.51
CA ALA A 332 -7.91 5.66 12.48
C ALA A 332 -8.43 6.16 13.84
N ASN A 333 -7.52 6.66 14.68
CA ASN A 333 -7.81 6.96 16.08
C ASN A 333 -7.53 8.42 16.37
N PHE A 334 -8.41 9.05 17.12
CA PHE A 334 -8.24 10.41 17.65
C PHE A 334 -8.66 10.46 19.10
N ASN A 335 -7.77 10.98 19.94
CA ASN A 335 -8.06 11.25 21.34
C ASN A 335 -8.24 12.76 21.53
N GLN A 336 -9.47 13.20 21.74
CA GLN A 336 -9.80 14.61 21.92
C GLN A 336 -9.15 15.24 23.16
N VAL A 337 -8.90 14.47 24.22
CA VAL A 337 -8.31 14.99 25.46
C VAL A 337 -6.82 15.30 25.28
N THR A 338 -6.09 14.41 24.59
CA THR A 338 -4.63 14.57 24.38
C THR A 338 -4.28 15.23 23.05
N GLY A 339 -5.26 15.41 22.14
CA GLY A 339 -5.01 15.89 20.78
C GLY A 339 -4.21 14.90 19.90
N GLU A 340 -3.98 13.68 20.36
CA GLU A 340 -3.22 12.70 19.59
C GLU A 340 -4.10 11.95 18.58
N ALA A 341 -3.64 11.93 17.33
CA ALA A 341 -4.27 11.19 16.25
C ALA A 341 -3.27 10.22 15.59
N LYS A 342 -3.76 9.08 15.12
CA LYS A 342 -2.94 8.11 14.37
C LYS A 342 -3.80 7.33 13.38
N ALA A 343 -3.23 6.99 12.22
CA ALA A 343 -3.82 6.04 11.28
C ALA A 343 -2.76 5.13 10.69
N GLY A 344 -3.15 3.91 10.29
CA GLY A 344 -2.23 2.93 9.75
C GLY A 344 -2.77 1.50 9.77
N GLY A 345 -1.86 0.53 9.60
CA GLY A 345 -2.20 -0.90 9.59
C GLY A 345 -2.83 -1.36 8.28
N TYR A 346 -2.44 -0.76 7.15
CA TYR A 346 -3.09 -1.01 5.85
C TYR A 346 -2.70 -2.33 5.17
N VAL A 347 -1.78 -3.08 5.73
CA VAL A 347 -1.38 -4.44 5.30
C VAL A 347 -0.98 -4.57 3.82
N GLY A 348 -0.63 -3.47 3.18
CA GLY A 348 -0.23 -3.41 1.76
C GLY A 348 -1.24 -2.71 0.85
N ASP A 349 -2.50 -2.53 1.25
CA ASP A 349 -3.56 -1.85 0.48
C ASP A 349 -3.69 -0.37 0.81
N GLY A 350 -2.57 0.26 1.15
CA GLY A 350 -2.50 1.59 1.74
C GLY A 350 -2.80 2.76 0.81
N VAL A 351 -2.90 2.60 -0.51
CA VAL A 351 -3.13 3.77 -1.39
C VAL A 351 -4.52 4.34 -1.18
N THR A 352 -5.56 3.51 -1.29
CA THR A 352 -6.95 3.91 -1.06
C THR A 352 -7.28 4.01 0.42
N LEU A 353 -6.83 3.04 1.23
CA LEU A 353 -7.10 3.04 2.67
C LEU A 353 -6.53 4.26 3.39
N SER A 354 -5.36 4.75 2.99
CA SER A 354 -4.80 5.97 3.59
C SER A 354 -5.61 7.22 3.26
N TYR A 355 -6.22 7.28 2.07
CA TYR A 355 -7.17 8.33 1.71
C TYR A 355 -8.40 8.30 2.62
N LEU A 356 -9.05 7.13 2.72
CA LEU A 356 -10.25 6.95 3.55
C LEU A 356 -9.95 7.22 5.03
N ALA A 357 -8.88 6.65 5.57
CA ALA A 357 -8.48 6.85 6.95
C ALA A 357 -8.14 8.32 7.27
N ALA A 358 -7.50 9.02 6.35
CA ALA A 358 -7.18 10.44 6.51
C ALA A 358 -8.44 11.32 6.46
N LYS A 359 -9.39 11.00 5.58
CA LYS A 359 -10.71 11.66 5.51
C LYS A 359 -11.48 11.45 6.81
N THR A 360 -11.46 10.23 7.33
CA THR A 360 -12.07 9.88 8.61
C THR A 360 -11.41 10.63 9.78
N LEU A 361 -10.06 10.67 9.82
CA LEU A 361 -9.35 11.46 10.85
C LEU A 361 -9.70 12.94 10.78
N ALA A 362 -9.83 13.51 9.59
CA ALA A 362 -10.23 14.91 9.45
C ALA A 362 -11.63 15.16 10.02
N ASP A 363 -12.58 14.24 9.77
CA ASP A 363 -13.92 14.34 10.33
C ASP A 363 -13.91 14.20 11.87
N LEU A 364 -13.12 13.28 12.42
CA LEU A 364 -12.95 13.12 13.87
C LEU A 364 -12.33 14.38 14.52
N ILE A 365 -11.27 14.93 13.93
CA ILE A 365 -10.58 16.11 14.45
C ILE A 365 -11.46 17.37 14.36
N LEU A 366 -12.28 17.48 13.33
CA LEU A 366 -13.21 18.59 13.12
C LEU A 366 -14.59 18.37 13.77
N GLU A 367 -14.73 17.29 14.55
CA GLU A 367 -15.96 16.92 15.28
C GLU A 367 -17.21 16.82 14.39
N LYS A 368 -17.02 16.30 13.17
CA LYS A 368 -18.14 16.08 12.24
C LYS A 368 -18.85 14.76 12.54
N ASP A 369 -20.16 14.77 12.64
CA ASP A 369 -20.97 13.55 12.64
C ASP A 369 -21.14 13.07 11.19
N SER A 370 -20.29 12.16 10.76
CA SER A 370 -20.33 11.54 9.44
C SER A 370 -20.39 10.01 9.57
N GLU A 371 -20.84 9.33 8.51
CA GLU A 371 -20.79 7.88 8.45
C GLU A 371 -19.37 7.33 8.58
N LEU A 372 -18.36 8.11 8.17
CA LEU A 372 -16.96 7.71 8.24
C LEU A 372 -16.48 7.55 9.68
N THR A 373 -17.00 8.36 10.62
CA THR A 373 -16.61 8.29 12.04
C THR A 373 -17.19 7.08 12.77
N LYS A 374 -18.06 6.31 12.10
CA LYS A 374 -18.70 5.09 12.63
C LYS A 374 -18.15 3.80 12.05
N LEU A 375 -17.16 3.90 11.13
CA LEU A 375 -16.56 2.74 10.46
C LEU A 375 -15.79 1.83 11.44
N PRO A 376 -15.73 0.52 11.20
CA PRO A 376 -15.16 -0.47 12.14
C PRO A 376 -13.70 -0.23 12.53
N PHE A 377 -12.92 0.45 11.70
CA PHE A 377 -11.52 0.77 11.97
C PHE A 377 -11.33 2.05 12.82
N VAL A 378 -12.41 2.78 13.12
CA VAL A 378 -12.35 4.00 13.94
C VAL A 378 -12.17 3.63 15.40
N ASN A 379 -11.19 4.29 16.04
CA ASN A 379 -10.78 4.01 17.42
C ASN A 379 -10.45 2.53 17.71
N HIS A 380 -10.18 1.76 16.65
CA HIS A 380 -9.71 0.40 16.80
C HIS A 380 -8.33 0.35 17.43
N THR A 381 -8.15 -0.50 18.44
CA THR A 381 -6.87 -0.77 19.08
C THR A 381 -6.38 -2.16 18.67
N PRO A 382 -5.41 -2.24 17.76
CA PRO A 382 -4.91 -3.54 17.31
C PRO A 382 -4.35 -4.36 18.47
N PRO A 383 -4.62 -5.67 18.53
CA PRO A 383 -3.97 -6.57 19.48
C PRO A 383 -2.46 -6.49 19.31
N LEU A 384 -1.74 -6.58 20.43
CA LEU A 384 -0.28 -6.51 20.40
C LEU A 384 0.31 -7.80 19.81
N TRP A 385 1.24 -7.64 18.89
CA TRP A 385 2.06 -8.76 18.45
C TRP A 385 2.82 -9.38 19.60
N GLU A 386 3.08 -10.67 19.52
CA GLU A 386 3.83 -11.44 20.50
C GLU A 386 5.22 -10.80 20.75
N PRO A 387 5.81 -10.96 21.95
CA PRO A 387 7.20 -10.54 22.18
C PRO A 387 8.18 -11.41 21.39
N GLU A 388 9.37 -10.88 21.14
CA GLU A 388 10.46 -11.71 20.60
C GLU A 388 10.92 -12.75 21.64
N PRO A 389 11.33 -13.95 21.23
CA PRO A 389 11.50 -14.45 19.86
C PRO A 389 10.23 -15.03 19.22
N LEU A 390 9.12 -15.12 19.93
CA LEU A 390 7.89 -15.80 19.47
C LEU A 390 7.33 -15.15 18.19
N ARG A 391 7.36 -13.83 18.14
CA ARG A 391 6.94 -13.06 16.96
C ARG A 391 7.77 -13.40 15.73
N TRP A 392 9.10 -13.40 15.85
CA TRP A 392 9.99 -13.76 14.75
C TRP A 392 9.78 -15.19 14.26
N LEU A 393 9.66 -16.13 15.18
CA LEU A 393 9.39 -17.55 14.87
C LEU A 393 8.03 -17.69 14.17
N GLY A 394 6.98 -17.09 14.74
CA GLY A 394 5.61 -17.19 14.25
C GLY A 394 5.49 -16.62 12.83
N VAL A 395 5.88 -15.37 12.63
CA VAL A 395 5.75 -14.68 11.32
C VAL A 395 6.55 -15.39 10.24
N ASN A 396 7.83 -15.75 10.50
CA ASN A 396 8.63 -16.43 9.48
C ASN A 396 8.17 -17.86 9.21
N SER A 397 7.59 -18.55 10.21
CA SER A 397 6.97 -19.86 10.00
C SER A 397 5.73 -19.74 9.12
N VAL A 398 4.85 -18.79 9.37
CA VAL A 398 3.67 -18.54 8.52
C VAL A 398 4.08 -18.27 7.09
N VAL A 399 5.05 -17.37 6.83
CA VAL A 399 5.54 -17.08 5.48
C VAL A 399 6.04 -18.34 4.76
N LYS A 400 6.83 -19.19 5.45
CA LYS A 400 7.33 -20.44 4.86
C LYS A 400 6.22 -21.46 4.60
N LEU A 401 5.30 -21.62 5.54
CA LEU A 401 4.20 -22.56 5.41
C LEU A 401 3.22 -22.13 4.30
N THR A 402 3.05 -20.83 4.10
CA THR A 402 2.26 -20.29 2.96
C THR A 402 2.92 -20.61 1.62
N ASP A 403 4.26 -20.50 1.50
CA ASP A 403 4.98 -20.94 0.28
C ASP A 403 4.83 -22.46 0.05
N PHE A 404 4.86 -23.26 1.11
CA PHE A 404 4.59 -24.71 1.00
C PHE A 404 3.14 -24.99 0.57
N ALA A 405 2.17 -24.23 1.05
CA ALA A 405 0.78 -24.38 0.66
C ALA A 405 0.57 -24.11 -0.84
N ASP A 406 1.22 -23.10 -1.39
CA ASP A 406 1.18 -22.81 -2.83
C ASP A 406 1.81 -23.95 -3.65
N ARG A 407 2.90 -24.53 -3.17
CA ARG A 407 3.55 -25.69 -3.82
C ARG A 407 2.67 -26.96 -3.73
N GLU A 408 2.00 -27.18 -2.60
CA GLU A 408 1.04 -28.26 -2.41
C GLU A 408 -0.11 -28.15 -3.42
N GLU A 409 -0.71 -26.95 -3.55
CA GLU A 409 -1.78 -26.70 -4.53
C GLU A 409 -1.30 -26.92 -5.97
N ALA A 410 -0.10 -26.43 -6.30
CA ALA A 410 0.45 -26.60 -7.64
C ALA A 410 0.71 -28.09 -7.99
N ALA A 411 1.14 -28.89 -7.02
CA ALA A 411 1.45 -30.31 -7.21
C ALA A 411 0.18 -31.19 -7.23
N THR A 412 -0.78 -30.90 -6.33
CA THR A 412 -1.97 -31.75 -6.14
C THR A 412 -3.16 -31.33 -6.99
N ASN A 413 -3.18 -30.10 -7.51
CA ASN A 413 -4.34 -29.47 -8.14
C ASN A 413 -5.59 -29.42 -7.24
N GLN A 414 -5.42 -29.48 -5.91
CA GLN A 414 -6.48 -29.39 -4.91
C GLN A 414 -6.19 -28.23 -3.95
N PRO A 415 -7.23 -27.63 -3.34
CA PRO A 415 -7.02 -26.63 -2.29
C PRO A 415 -6.13 -27.17 -1.17
N SER A 416 -5.13 -26.40 -0.75
CA SER A 416 -4.15 -26.80 0.26
C SER A 416 -4.81 -27.06 1.60
N LEU A 417 -4.53 -28.22 2.20
CA LEU A 417 -4.93 -28.52 3.57
C LEU A 417 -4.11 -27.71 4.57
N LEU A 418 -2.86 -27.42 4.23
CA LEU A 418 -1.98 -26.59 5.05
C LEU A 418 -2.49 -25.15 5.11
N ALA A 419 -2.90 -24.56 3.98
CA ALA A 419 -3.50 -23.23 3.96
C ALA A 419 -4.76 -23.15 4.83
N LYS A 420 -5.64 -24.18 4.76
CA LYS A 420 -6.83 -24.26 5.60
C LYS A 420 -6.51 -24.36 7.10
N ALA A 421 -5.39 -25.01 7.46
CA ALA A 421 -4.94 -25.04 8.85
C ALA A 421 -4.36 -23.69 9.30
N LEU A 422 -3.60 -23.03 8.42
CA LEU A 422 -3.00 -21.71 8.68
C LEU A 422 -4.05 -20.62 8.88
N SER A 423 -5.11 -20.59 8.06
CA SER A 423 -6.16 -19.56 8.19
C SER A 423 -6.81 -19.55 9.58
N ARG A 424 -6.95 -20.73 10.21
CA ARG A 424 -7.48 -20.85 11.58
C ARG A 424 -6.53 -20.24 12.64
N VAL A 425 -5.23 -20.22 12.38
CA VAL A 425 -4.20 -19.70 13.31
C VAL A 425 -3.95 -18.22 13.09
N THR A 426 -4.03 -17.78 11.86
CA THR A 426 -3.77 -16.37 11.48
C THR A 426 -5.00 -15.47 11.62
N GLY A 427 -6.20 -16.05 11.69
CA GLY A 427 -7.46 -15.30 11.76
C GLY A 427 -7.92 -14.76 10.42
N ASN A 428 -7.41 -15.34 9.32
CA ASN A 428 -7.77 -15.01 7.93
C ASN A 428 -8.33 -16.21 7.20
#